data_393a704879cdbb871ec8281ad00bf70c
#
_entry.id   393a704879cdbb871ec8281ad00bf70c
#
_cell.length_a   1.000
_cell.length_b   1.000
_cell.length_c   1.000
_cell.angle_alpha   90.00
_cell.angle_beta   90.00
_cell.angle_gamma   90.00
#
_symmetry.space_group_name_H-M   'P 1'
#
loop_
_entity.id
_entity.type
_entity.pdbx_description
1 polymer ?
#
loop_
_entity_poly.entity_id
_entity_poly.type
_entity_poly.pdbx_seq_one_letter_code
_entity_poly.pdbx_strand_id
1 'polypeptide(L)'
;MPVAIYILGLSIFAQGTSELMLAGLLTEMSADLGVSVPRAGLLISAFALGMLVGAPVLAVLTLRWSRRTALLAFLAVFIAAHIVGALATEYWVVFGTRVVAAFVYAGFWAVAASTAVGLVPPNMRGRAMSVVAGGLTVATVVGLPLGTVIGQNFGWRAAFLAVAVLSAPAVLGVLAKIPGGHPAQPPRVRTQLSAMARPSLWLSYAMTAVATGALLVTFSYLGAMLTDTTGLPESWVPAVLAGYGAGALLGIIVGGRTADAQPMRTLTIGVMGLIITSALIALTAVHIAPMVLLAIALGAFGFGTNPVLNSRVFALAPDAPTMAAAVNTSAFNVGITVGPWLGGVALTAGFGYSTTAWIGAALGLAALVLVGWVATLQRRDRSVPAGRAAAGDEVASATEPTPVGV
;
A
#
# COMPACT_ATOMS: atom_id res chain seq x y z
N MET A 1 2.14 3.03 -25.74
CA MET A 1 2.76 3.44 -24.45
C MET A 1 4.26 3.60 -24.61
N PRO A 2 4.89 4.69 -24.12
CA PRO A 2 6.34 4.81 -24.08
C PRO A 2 6.99 3.69 -23.25
N VAL A 3 8.14 3.17 -23.71
CA VAL A 3 8.90 2.11 -23.00
C VAL A 3 9.29 2.54 -21.58
N ALA A 4 9.52 3.84 -21.38
CA ALA A 4 9.79 4.40 -20.05
C ALA A 4 8.78 4.01 -18.97
N ILE A 5 7.47 3.89 -19.32
CA ILE A 5 6.41 3.53 -18.37
C ILE A 5 6.54 2.06 -17.93
N TYR A 6 6.89 1.16 -18.83
CA TYR A 6 7.15 -0.25 -18.49
C TYR A 6 8.39 -0.41 -17.62
N ILE A 7 9.43 0.43 -17.83
CA ILE A 7 10.61 0.47 -16.98
C ILE A 7 10.25 0.93 -15.56
N LEU A 8 9.39 1.95 -15.42
CA LEU A 8 8.89 2.36 -14.11
C LEU A 8 8.07 1.24 -13.44
N GLY A 9 7.23 0.54 -14.20
CA GLY A 9 6.51 -0.64 -13.71
C GLY A 9 7.43 -1.77 -13.24
N LEU A 10 8.49 -2.08 -14.01
CA LEU A 10 9.51 -3.05 -13.63
C LEU A 10 10.26 -2.62 -12.35
N SER A 11 10.56 -1.33 -12.22
CA SER A 11 11.19 -0.79 -11.02
C SER A 11 10.29 -0.96 -9.79
N ILE A 12 8.98 -0.68 -9.92
CA ILE A 12 7.99 -0.89 -8.85
C ILE A 12 7.84 -2.39 -8.53
N PHE A 13 7.89 -3.26 -9.54
CA PHE A 13 7.91 -4.71 -9.33
C PHE A 13 9.09 -5.16 -8.47
N ALA A 14 10.31 -4.73 -8.80
CA ALA A 14 11.51 -5.09 -8.03
C ALA A 14 11.44 -4.58 -6.57
N GLN A 15 11.04 -3.33 -6.39
CA GLN A 15 10.94 -2.71 -5.07
C GLN A 15 9.77 -3.28 -4.25
N GLY A 16 8.62 -3.53 -4.89
CA GLY A 16 7.47 -4.18 -4.27
C GLY A 16 7.73 -5.64 -3.89
N THR A 17 8.56 -6.36 -4.65
CA THR A 17 9.02 -7.70 -4.27
C THR A 17 9.76 -7.65 -2.93
N SER A 18 10.67 -6.67 -2.74
CA SER A 18 11.34 -6.46 -1.46
C SER A 18 10.38 -6.15 -0.30
N GLU A 19 9.33 -5.37 -0.57
CA GLU A 19 8.31 -5.05 0.42
C GLU A 19 7.60 -6.32 0.93
N LEU A 20 7.19 -7.19 0.00
CA LEU A 20 6.27 -8.28 0.27
C LEU A 20 6.97 -9.59 0.68
N MET A 21 8.16 -9.88 0.16
CA MET A 21 8.84 -11.18 0.33
C MET A 21 9.13 -11.53 1.81
N LEU A 22 9.28 -10.52 2.69
CA LEU A 22 9.61 -10.76 4.08
C LEU A 22 8.57 -11.60 4.81
N ALA A 23 7.28 -11.47 4.44
CA ALA A 23 6.22 -12.26 5.05
C ALA A 23 6.44 -13.79 4.91
N GLY A 24 7.15 -14.20 3.84
CA GLY A 24 7.52 -15.58 3.60
C GLY A 24 8.89 -15.99 4.16
N LEU A 25 9.67 -15.06 4.74
CA LEU A 25 11.06 -15.28 5.18
C LEU A 25 11.27 -15.05 6.68
N LEU A 26 10.20 -14.72 7.43
CA LEU A 26 10.32 -14.34 8.85
C LEU A 26 10.95 -15.43 9.70
N THR A 27 10.62 -16.70 9.47
CA THR A 27 11.10 -17.83 10.23
C THR A 27 12.62 -18.01 10.04
N GLU A 28 13.08 -18.00 8.78
CA GLU A 28 14.51 -18.13 8.47
C GLU A 28 15.32 -16.94 9.00
N MET A 29 14.79 -15.72 8.84
CA MET A 29 15.44 -14.51 9.36
C MET A 29 15.49 -14.50 10.88
N SER A 30 14.44 -14.96 11.56
CA SER A 30 14.38 -15.12 13.00
C SER A 30 15.48 -16.06 13.53
N ALA A 31 15.61 -17.23 12.91
CA ALA A 31 16.61 -18.23 13.27
C ALA A 31 18.04 -17.73 13.03
N ASP A 32 18.32 -17.15 11.85
CA ASP A 32 19.67 -16.73 11.44
C ASP A 32 20.15 -15.48 12.20
N LEU A 33 19.26 -14.53 12.51
CA LEU A 33 19.59 -13.30 13.25
C LEU A 33 19.49 -13.49 14.78
N GLY A 34 19.12 -14.67 15.27
CA GLY A 34 19.00 -14.96 16.70
C GLY A 34 17.94 -14.12 17.42
N VAL A 35 16.85 -13.80 16.73
CA VAL A 35 15.73 -13.00 17.28
C VAL A 35 14.43 -13.79 17.25
N SER A 36 13.44 -13.40 18.04
CA SER A 36 12.10 -14.02 17.97
C SER A 36 11.38 -13.67 16.67
N VAL A 37 10.46 -14.51 16.22
CA VAL A 37 9.61 -14.24 15.03
C VAL A 37 8.84 -12.92 15.15
N PRO A 38 8.27 -12.54 16.31
CA PRO A 38 7.69 -11.21 16.49
C PRO A 38 8.68 -10.07 16.24
N ARG A 39 9.93 -10.23 16.68
CA ARG A 39 10.98 -9.23 16.46
C ARG A 39 11.40 -9.18 14.99
N ALA A 40 11.47 -10.32 14.30
CA ALA A 40 11.66 -10.37 12.86
C ALA A 40 10.49 -9.69 12.11
N GLY A 41 9.25 -9.85 12.58
CA GLY A 41 8.07 -9.18 12.04
C GLY A 41 8.14 -7.63 12.04
N LEU A 42 8.89 -7.03 12.99
CA LEU A 42 9.13 -5.59 13.01
C LEU A 42 9.91 -5.09 11.79
N LEU A 43 10.60 -5.96 11.04
CA LEU A 43 11.26 -5.58 9.79
C LEU A 43 10.25 -5.20 8.69
N ILE A 44 9.03 -5.74 8.75
CA ILE A 44 7.92 -5.31 7.88
C ILE A 44 7.44 -3.92 8.30
N SER A 45 7.25 -3.72 9.62
CA SER A 45 6.88 -2.40 10.16
C SER A 45 7.95 -1.34 9.92
N ALA A 46 9.24 -1.72 9.98
CA ALA A 46 10.37 -0.85 9.67
C ALA A 46 10.30 -0.32 8.23
N PHE A 47 9.93 -1.18 7.28
CA PHE A 47 9.75 -0.79 5.89
C PHE A 47 8.59 0.20 5.75
N ALA A 48 7.45 -0.09 6.35
CA ALA A 48 6.30 0.80 6.30
C ALA A 48 6.58 2.17 6.98
N LEU A 49 7.35 2.19 8.06
CA LEU A 49 7.80 3.42 8.72
C LEU A 49 8.68 4.27 7.79
N GLY A 50 9.61 3.62 7.07
CA GLY A 50 10.42 4.28 6.06
C GLY A 50 9.57 4.91 4.94
N MET A 51 8.56 4.20 4.45
CA MET A 51 7.65 4.72 3.44
C MET A 51 6.78 5.88 3.96
N LEU A 52 6.30 5.79 5.20
CA LEU A 52 5.47 6.80 5.84
C LEU A 52 6.17 8.16 5.87
N VAL A 53 7.44 8.18 6.22
CA VAL A 53 8.24 9.41 6.34
C VAL A 53 8.86 9.78 5.00
N GLY A 54 9.26 8.80 4.19
CA GLY A 54 9.98 8.99 2.94
C GLY A 54 9.18 9.76 1.89
N ALA A 55 7.89 9.46 1.74
CA ALA A 55 7.06 10.07 0.70
C ALA A 55 6.97 11.60 0.81
N PRO A 56 6.59 12.20 1.95
CA PRO A 56 6.50 13.65 2.07
C PRO A 56 7.88 14.33 2.07
N VAL A 57 8.87 13.73 2.73
CA VAL A 57 10.23 14.32 2.84
C VAL A 57 10.89 14.35 1.47
N LEU A 58 10.91 13.25 0.74
CA LEU A 58 11.55 13.18 -0.56
C LEU A 58 10.78 13.95 -1.63
N ALA A 59 9.46 14.04 -1.54
CA ALA A 59 8.66 14.89 -2.41
C ALA A 59 9.12 16.36 -2.32
N VAL A 60 9.43 16.86 -1.11
CA VAL A 60 9.93 18.23 -0.91
C VAL A 60 11.41 18.36 -1.32
N LEU A 61 12.27 17.45 -0.88
CA LEU A 61 13.71 17.52 -1.14
C LEU A 61 14.06 17.44 -2.63
N THR A 62 13.30 16.68 -3.41
CA THR A 62 13.58 16.45 -4.82
C THR A 62 12.82 17.35 -5.78
N LEU A 63 12.07 18.34 -5.28
CA LEU A 63 11.30 19.31 -6.11
C LEU A 63 12.15 20.00 -7.19
N ARG A 64 13.43 20.23 -6.91
CA ARG A 64 14.38 20.90 -7.80
C ARG A 64 15.22 19.92 -8.65
N TRP A 65 15.10 18.61 -8.40
CA TRP A 65 15.89 17.61 -9.12
C TRP A 65 15.22 17.27 -10.45
N SER A 66 16.03 16.87 -11.42
CA SER A 66 15.48 16.25 -12.62
C SER A 66 14.85 14.90 -12.25
N ARG A 67 13.75 14.54 -12.93
CA ARG A 67 13.05 13.25 -12.69
C ARG A 67 14.03 12.07 -12.83
N ARG A 68 14.89 12.12 -13.83
CA ARG A 68 15.92 11.09 -14.06
C ARG A 68 16.90 10.99 -12.90
N THR A 69 17.43 12.11 -12.42
CA THR A 69 18.38 12.15 -11.29
C THR A 69 17.73 11.62 -10.01
N ALA A 70 16.50 12.02 -9.69
CA ALA A 70 15.79 11.55 -8.52
C ALA A 70 15.57 10.03 -8.57
N LEU A 71 15.06 9.50 -9.69
CA LEU A 71 14.81 8.06 -9.86
C LEU A 71 16.10 7.24 -9.75
N LEU A 72 17.21 7.71 -10.35
CA LEU A 72 18.50 7.04 -10.27
C LEU A 72 19.09 7.06 -8.87
N ALA A 73 19.02 8.19 -8.17
CA ALA A 73 19.47 8.30 -6.79
C ALA A 73 18.70 7.34 -5.86
N PHE A 74 17.38 7.28 -6.01
CA PHE A 74 16.54 6.36 -5.23
C PHE A 74 16.86 4.90 -5.51
N LEU A 75 17.02 4.51 -6.79
CA LEU A 75 17.41 3.15 -7.15
C LEU A 75 18.80 2.79 -6.63
N ALA A 76 19.76 3.70 -6.72
CA ALA A 76 21.12 3.45 -6.23
C ALA A 76 21.15 3.23 -4.72
N VAL A 77 20.44 4.07 -3.93
CA VAL A 77 20.33 3.91 -2.48
C VAL A 77 19.55 2.64 -2.13
N PHE A 78 18.50 2.31 -2.88
CA PHE A 78 17.72 1.09 -2.69
C PHE A 78 18.58 -0.17 -2.89
N ILE A 79 19.34 -0.23 -3.98
CA ILE A 79 20.26 -1.34 -4.27
C ILE A 79 21.33 -1.44 -3.18
N ALA A 80 21.95 -0.31 -2.82
CA ALA A 80 22.96 -0.29 -1.76
C ALA A 80 22.42 -0.79 -0.42
N ALA A 81 21.20 -0.36 -0.03
CA ALA A 81 20.56 -0.83 1.17
C ALA A 81 20.31 -2.35 1.16
N HIS A 82 19.94 -2.93 0.00
CA HIS A 82 19.75 -4.37 -0.13
C HIS A 82 21.07 -5.14 -0.05
N ILE A 83 22.15 -4.63 -0.66
CA ILE A 83 23.47 -5.25 -0.56
C ILE A 83 23.96 -5.19 0.89
N VAL A 84 23.89 -4.04 1.55
CA VAL A 84 24.27 -3.90 2.96
C VAL A 84 23.43 -4.80 3.85
N GLY A 85 22.12 -4.86 3.63
CA GLY A 85 21.21 -5.75 4.36
C GLY A 85 21.55 -7.23 4.18
N ALA A 86 21.91 -7.65 2.97
CA ALA A 86 22.32 -9.04 2.69
C ALA A 86 23.66 -9.42 3.36
N LEU A 87 24.55 -8.46 3.52
CA LEU A 87 25.86 -8.67 4.16
C LEU A 87 25.80 -8.51 5.70
N ALA A 88 24.69 -8.00 6.22
CA ALA A 88 24.54 -7.72 7.64
C ALA A 88 24.44 -9.01 8.49
N THR A 89 25.13 -9.02 9.62
CA THR A 89 25.04 -10.05 10.65
C THR A 89 24.17 -9.64 11.82
N GLU A 90 23.98 -8.32 11.99
CA GLU A 90 23.25 -7.74 13.11
C GLU A 90 21.82 -7.34 12.72
N TYR A 91 20.84 -7.71 13.54
CA TYR A 91 19.43 -7.38 13.34
C TYR A 91 19.19 -5.87 13.09
N TRP A 92 19.85 -4.99 13.87
CA TRP A 92 19.66 -3.55 13.78
C TRP A 92 20.18 -2.93 12.47
N VAL A 93 21.21 -3.54 11.87
CA VAL A 93 21.69 -3.14 10.56
C VAL A 93 20.64 -3.51 9.51
N VAL A 94 20.09 -4.72 9.55
CA VAL A 94 18.98 -5.13 8.67
C VAL A 94 17.79 -4.20 8.85
N PHE A 95 17.40 -3.89 10.09
CA PHE A 95 16.31 -2.96 10.39
C PHE A 95 16.55 -1.58 9.76
N GLY A 96 17.74 -1.00 9.94
CA GLY A 96 18.12 0.28 9.34
C GLY A 96 18.08 0.27 7.82
N THR A 97 18.57 -0.81 7.18
CA THR A 97 18.51 -0.94 5.71
C THR A 97 17.08 -1.06 5.19
N ARG A 98 16.17 -1.69 5.94
CA ARG A 98 14.74 -1.74 5.60
C ARG A 98 14.10 -0.36 5.63
N VAL A 99 14.37 0.44 6.66
CA VAL A 99 13.88 1.83 6.76
C VAL A 99 14.40 2.67 5.58
N VAL A 100 15.72 2.61 5.30
CA VAL A 100 16.35 3.38 4.21
C VAL A 100 15.80 2.95 2.84
N ALA A 101 15.71 1.64 2.58
CA ALA A 101 15.18 1.14 1.32
C ALA A 101 13.73 1.60 1.09
N ALA A 102 12.89 1.53 2.12
CA ALA A 102 11.51 1.97 2.06
C ALA A 102 11.37 3.49 1.89
N PHE A 103 12.20 4.26 2.59
CA PHE A 103 12.25 5.71 2.49
C PHE A 103 12.47 6.16 1.04
N VAL A 104 13.48 5.59 0.37
CA VAL A 104 13.76 5.93 -1.04
C VAL A 104 12.74 5.32 -2.01
N TYR A 105 12.14 4.18 -1.68
CA TYR A 105 11.06 3.59 -2.47
C TYR A 105 9.82 4.48 -2.51
N ALA A 106 9.44 5.08 -1.38
CA ALA A 106 8.33 6.02 -1.32
C ALA A 106 8.56 7.25 -2.22
N GLY A 107 9.79 7.80 -2.22
CA GLY A 107 10.19 8.87 -3.13
C GLY A 107 10.18 8.43 -4.59
N PHE A 108 10.68 7.22 -4.87
CA PHE A 108 10.65 6.63 -6.21
C PHE A 108 9.21 6.52 -6.73
N TRP A 109 8.30 6.01 -5.93
CA TRP A 109 6.88 5.86 -6.27
C TRP A 109 6.25 7.19 -6.68
N ALA A 110 6.45 8.24 -5.89
CA ALA A 110 5.92 9.57 -6.16
C ALA A 110 6.46 10.18 -7.47
N VAL A 111 7.79 10.07 -7.68
CA VAL A 111 8.45 10.58 -8.90
C VAL A 111 8.09 9.71 -10.12
N ALA A 112 8.00 8.39 -9.98
CA ALA A 112 7.60 7.48 -11.04
C ALA A 112 6.17 7.75 -11.50
N ALA A 113 5.21 7.92 -10.58
CA ALA A 113 3.83 8.25 -10.87
C ALA A 113 3.73 9.57 -11.65
N SER A 114 4.37 10.64 -11.17
CA SER A 114 4.37 11.95 -11.85
C SER A 114 5.06 11.92 -13.21
N THR A 115 6.11 11.11 -13.35
CA THR A 115 6.83 10.90 -14.63
C THR A 115 5.95 10.16 -15.62
N ALA A 116 5.30 9.07 -15.21
CA ALA A 116 4.42 8.29 -16.07
C ALA A 116 3.26 9.13 -16.63
N VAL A 117 2.61 9.93 -15.76
CA VAL A 117 1.53 10.84 -16.17
C VAL A 117 2.03 11.94 -17.11
N GLY A 118 3.25 12.43 -16.91
CA GLY A 118 3.85 13.47 -17.74
C GLY A 118 4.35 13.00 -19.11
N LEU A 119 4.51 11.69 -19.31
CA LEU A 119 5.00 11.10 -20.57
C LEU A 119 3.87 10.73 -21.55
N VAL A 120 2.61 10.90 -21.17
CA VAL A 120 1.45 10.53 -21.99
C VAL A 120 0.41 11.65 -22.07
N PRO A 121 -0.40 11.69 -23.13
CA PRO A 121 -1.52 12.62 -23.23
C PRO A 121 -2.59 12.34 -22.15
N PRO A 122 -3.48 13.34 -21.86
CA PRO A 122 -4.45 13.25 -20.77
C PRO A 122 -5.34 12.00 -20.78
N ASN A 123 -5.77 11.55 -21.97
CA ASN A 123 -6.63 10.38 -22.17
C ASN A 123 -5.92 9.03 -21.92
N MET A 124 -4.60 9.01 -21.72
CA MET A 124 -3.82 7.79 -21.46
C MET A 124 -3.21 7.74 -20.05
N ARG A 125 -3.43 8.76 -19.21
CA ARG A 125 -2.84 8.86 -17.87
C ARG A 125 -3.25 7.71 -16.95
N GLY A 126 -4.52 7.33 -16.96
CA GLY A 126 -5.02 6.18 -16.19
C GLY A 126 -4.33 4.88 -16.59
N ARG A 127 -4.17 4.63 -17.90
CA ARG A 127 -3.47 3.44 -18.42
C ARG A 127 -1.97 3.44 -18.07
N ALA A 128 -1.32 4.61 -18.07
CA ALA A 128 0.07 4.73 -17.64
C ALA A 128 0.23 4.39 -16.17
N MET A 129 -0.65 4.91 -15.31
CA MET A 129 -0.67 4.61 -13.89
C MET A 129 -0.98 3.13 -13.60
N SER A 130 -1.88 2.52 -14.37
CA SER A 130 -2.16 1.07 -14.25
C SER A 130 -0.95 0.21 -14.55
N VAL A 131 -0.10 0.58 -15.53
CA VAL A 131 1.15 -0.15 -15.81
C VAL A 131 2.15 0.00 -14.67
N VAL A 132 2.31 1.21 -14.14
CA VAL A 132 3.22 1.46 -13.01
C VAL A 132 2.75 0.73 -11.75
N ALA A 133 1.47 0.88 -11.38
CA ALA A 133 0.88 0.19 -10.22
C ALA A 133 0.80 -1.33 -10.42
N GLY A 134 0.64 -1.78 -11.66
CA GLY A 134 0.68 -3.20 -12.05
C GLY A 134 1.98 -3.90 -11.66
N GLY A 135 3.10 -3.15 -11.58
CA GLY A 135 4.37 -3.67 -11.05
C GLY A 135 4.21 -4.24 -9.64
N LEU A 136 3.51 -3.53 -8.74
CA LEU A 136 3.25 -4.02 -7.37
C LEU A 136 2.32 -5.23 -7.37
N THR A 137 1.32 -5.26 -8.26
CA THR A 137 0.44 -6.43 -8.40
C THR A 137 1.22 -7.66 -8.85
N VAL A 138 2.13 -7.51 -9.83
CA VAL A 138 3.02 -8.59 -10.27
C VAL A 138 3.97 -9.01 -9.12
N ALA A 139 4.45 -8.07 -8.31
CA ALA A 139 5.25 -8.38 -7.13
C ALA A 139 4.48 -9.24 -6.12
N THR A 140 3.19 -9.00 -5.93
CA THR A 140 2.35 -9.82 -5.04
C THR A 140 2.18 -11.25 -5.56
N VAL A 141 1.96 -11.42 -6.88
CA VAL A 141 1.68 -12.73 -7.49
C VAL A 141 2.94 -13.54 -7.75
N VAL A 142 4.02 -12.88 -8.17
CA VAL A 142 5.26 -13.54 -8.62
C VAL A 142 6.43 -13.24 -7.69
N GLY A 143 6.61 -11.98 -7.30
CA GLY A 143 7.78 -11.53 -6.53
C GLY A 143 7.81 -12.12 -5.12
N LEU A 144 6.68 -12.12 -4.43
CA LEU A 144 6.56 -12.68 -3.07
C LEU A 144 6.86 -14.20 -3.05
N PRO A 145 6.24 -15.06 -3.90
CA PRO A 145 6.56 -16.49 -3.91
C PRO A 145 8.01 -16.77 -4.35
N LEU A 146 8.51 -16.07 -5.38
CA LEU A 146 9.89 -16.24 -5.83
C LEU A 146 10.90 -15.83 -4.74
N GLY A 147 10.66 -14.72 -4.04
CA GLY A 147 11.47 -14.30 -2.92
C GLY A 147 11.50 -15.35 -1.80
N THR A 148 10.35 -15.96 -1.51
CA THR A 148 10.25 -17.05 -0.52
C THR A 148 11.00 -18.29 -0.98
N VAL A 149 10.84 -18.73 -2.24
CA VAL A 149 11.58 -19.88 -2.80
C VAL A 149 13.09 -19.65 -2.75
N ILE A 150 13.56 -18.46 -3.15
CA ILE A 150 14.98 -18.13 -3.11
C ILE A 150 15.48 -18.16 -1.66
N GLY A 151 14.71 -17.59 -0.71
CA GLY A 151 15.07 -17.57 0.68
C GLY A 151 15.18 -18.96 1.31
N GLN A 152 14.20 -19.83 1.05
CA GLN A 152 14.18 -21.20 1.55
C GLN A 152 15.33 -22.08 1.01
N ASN A 153 15.72 -21.89 -0.26
CA ASN A 153 16.75 -22.74 -0.89
C ASN A 153 18.17 -22.17 -0.77
N PHE A 154 18.33 -20.85 -0.71
CA PHE A 154 19.64 -20.17 -0.73
C PHE A 154 19.83 -19.21 0.44
N GLY A 155 18.89 -19.19 1.39
CA GLY A 155 18.87 -18.29 2.53
C GLY A 155 18.30 -16.90 2.21
N TRP A 156 17.74 -16.24 3.21
CA TRP A 156 17.10 -14.92 3.08
C TRP A 156 18.02 -13.83 2.50
N ARG A 157 19.35 -13.94 2.73
CA ARG A 157 20.35 -13.02 2.16
C ARG A 157 20.37 -13.08 0.63
N ALA A 158 20.21 -14.26 0.06
CA ALA A 158 20.13 -14.44 -1.39
C ALA A 158 18.88 -13.77 -1.97
N ALA A 159 17.76 -13.74 -1.25
CA ALA A 159 16.56 -13.02 -1.68
C ALA A 159 16.79 -11.49 -1.71
N PHE A 160 17.51 -10.92 -0.75
CA PHE A 160 17.91 -9.51 -0.77
C PHE A 160 18.83 -9.19 -1.96
N LEU A 161 19.83 -10.04 -2.24
CA LEU A 161 20.71 -9.89 -3.42
C LEU A 161 19.94 -10.03 -4.73
N ALA A 162 18.99 -10.96 -4.81
CA ALA A 162 18.14 -11.13 -5.98
C ALA A 162 17.32 -9.86 -6.28
N VAL A 163 16.80 -9.18 -5.27
CA VAL A 163 16.12 -7.88 -5.43
C VAL A 163 17.09 -6.80 -5.93
N ALA A 164 18.31 -6.75 -5.40
CA ALA A 164 19.33 -5.81 -5.87
C ALA A 164 19.66 -6.04 -7.36
N VAL A 165 19.86 -7.30 -7.76
CA VAL A 165 20.12 -7.69 -9.15
C VAL A 165 18.89 -7.37 -10.04
N LEU A 166 17.69 -7.66 -9.59
CA LEU A 166 16.44 -7.37 -10.30
C LEU A 166 16.24 -5.85 -10.52
N SER A 167 16.77 -5.02 -9.62
CA SER A 167 16.70 -3.57 -9.72
C SER A 167 17.72 -2.99 -10.71
N ALA A 168 18.78 -3.70 -11.05
CA ALA A 168 19.85 -3.19 -11.95
C ALA A 168 19.36 -2.88 -13.38
N PRO A 169 18.54 -3.72 -14.06
CA PRO A 169 17.95 -3.38 -15.36
C PRO A 169 17.08 -2.13 -15.32
N ALA A 170 16.43 -1.83 -14.17
CA ALA A 170 15.65 -0.62 -14.00
C ALA A 170 16.55 0.64 -14.03
N VAL A 171 17.75 0.58 -13.44
CA VAL A 171 18.73 1.68 -13.52
C VAL A 171 19.12 1.95 -14.97
N LEU A 172 19.46 0.92 -15.74
CA LEU A 172 19.81 1.04 -17.15
C LEU A 172 18.65 1.60 -17.97
N GLY A 173 17.44 1.14 -17.70
CA GLY A 173 16.24 1.61 -18.35
C GLY A 173 15.92 3.08 -18.05
N VAL A 174 16.06 3.52 -16.82
CA VAL A 174 15.88 4.92 -16.40
C VAL A 174 16.94 5.80 -17.07
N LEU A 175 18.20 5.36 -17.08
CA LEU A 175 19.30 6.06 -17.78
C LEU A 175 19.01 6.25 -19.26
N ALA A 176 18.49 5.24 -19.93
CA ALA A 176 18.31 5.23 -21.39
C ALA A 176 17.02 5.93 -21.85
N LYS A 177 15.93 5.88 -21.06
CA LYS A 177 14.58 6.22 -21.54
C LYS A 177 13.88 7.34 -20.77
N ILE A 178 14.36 7.75 -19.59
CA ILE A 178 13.76 8.85 -18.84
C ILE A 178 14.46 10.18 -19.21
N PRO A 179 13.70 11.20 -19.68
CA PRO A 179 14.28 12.51 -20.01
C PRO A 179 14.87 13.22 -18.78
N GLY A 180 16.04 13.86 -18.96
CA GLY A 180 16.73 14.60 -17.90
C GLY A 180 16.19 16.02 -17.62
N GLY A 181 15.02 16.39 -18.13
CA GLY A 181 14.45 17.74 -17.99
C GLY A 181 13.89 18.02 -16.57
N HIS A 182 13.95 19.30 -16.18
CA HIS A 182 13.33 19.78 -14.93
C HIS A 182 11.82 20.00 -15.13
N PRO A 183 10.99 19.81 -14.09
CA PRO A 183 9.56 20.11 -14.17
C PRO A 183 9.32 21.61 -14.40
N ALA A 184 8.45 21.97 -15.37
CA ALA A 184 8.25 23.34 -15.81
C ALA A 184 7.60 24.26 -14.74
N GLN A 185 6.81 23.74 -13.82
CA GLN A 185 6.27 24.48 -12.68
C GLN A 185 6.03 23.55 -11.47
N PRO A 186 6.56 23.85 -10.27
CA PRO A 186 6.22 23.11 -9.05
C PRO A 186 4.80 23.48 -8.57
N PRO A 187 4.01 22.51 -8.08
CA PRO A 187 2.67 22.77 -7.55
C PRO A 187 2.73 23.71 -6.34
N ARG A 188 1.74 24.61 -6.21
CA ARG A 188 1.65 25.53 -5.05
C ARG A 188 1.28 24.73 -3.79
N VAL A 189 2.25 24.50 -2.90
CA VAL A 189 2.11 23.74 -1.65
C VAL A 189 0.97 24.25 -0.77
N ARG A 190 0.76 25.59 -0.71
CA ARG A 190 -0.26 26.21 0.14
C ARG A 190 -1.69 25.79 -0.22
N THR A 191 -2.02 25.69 -1.50
CA THR A 191 -3.36 25.28 -1.96
C THR A 191 -3.62 23.81 -1.63
N GLN A 192 -2.59 22.99 -1.66
CA GLN A 192 -2.71 21.56 -1.34
C GLN A 192 -2.84 21.31 0.17
N LEU A 193 -2.19 22.11 1.02
CA LEU A 193 -2.30 22.00 2.46
C LEU A 193 -3.68 22.45 2.99
N SER A 194 -4.30 23.47 2.38
CA SER A 194 -5.64 23.93 2.80
C SER A 194 -6.73 22.87 2.60
N ALA A 195 -6.58 22.00 1.58
CA ALA A 195 -7.50 20.88 1.36
C ALA A 195 -7.46 19.85 2.49
N MET A 196 -6.31 19.72 3.19
CA MET A 196 -6.15 18.78 4.32
C MET A 196 -6.96 19.18 5.56
N ALA A 197 -7.52 20.37 5.62
CA ALA A 197 -8.39 20.79 6.71
C ALA A 197 -9.79 20.10 6.71
N ARG A 198 -10.12 19.31 5.66
CA ARG A 198 -11.43 18.65 5.53
C ARG A 198 -11.52 17.39 6.42
N PRO A 199 -12.42 17.32 7.44
CA PRO A 199 -12.52 16.17 8.35
C PRO A 199 -12.86 14.86 7.63
N SER A 200 -13.62 14.92 6.51
CA SER A 200 -13.99 13.76 5.70
C SER A 200 -12.78 13.03 5.08
N LEU A 201 -11.68 13.75 4.81
CA LEU A 201 -10.42 13.15 4.36
C LEU A 201 -9.77 12.34 5.48
N TRP A 202 -9.69 12.90 6.70
CA TRP A 202 -9.10 12.20 7.84
C TRP A 202 -9.86 10.93 8.21
N LEU A 203 -11.19 10.97 8.10
CA LEU A 203 -12.01 9.77 8.28
C LEU A 203 -11.72 8.71 7.20
N SER A 204 -11.49 9.13 5.95
CA SER A 204 -11.09 8.22 4.87
C SER A 204 -9.69 7.65 5.09
N TYR A 205 -8.74 8.45 5.56
CA TYR A 205 -7.40 7.98 5.91
C TYR A 205 -7.41 7.01 7.09
N ALA A 206 -8.19 7.29 8.14
CA ALA A 206 -8.37 6.37 9.25
C ALA A 206 -8.94 5.02 8.79
N MET A 207 -9.95 5.06 7.91
CA MET A 207 -10.53 3.86 7.32
C MET A 207 -9.49 3.07 6.49
N THR A 208 -8.67 3.75 5.69
CA THR A 208 -7.56 3.13 4.94
C THR A 208 -6.57 2.47 5.90
N ALA A 209 -6.13 3.17 6.94
CA ALA A 209 -5.15 2.66 7.90
C ALA A 209 -5.67 1.43 8.65
N VAL A 210 -6.91 1.48 9.15
CA VAL A 210 -7.50 0.39 9.94
C VAL A 210 -7.80 -0.83 9.07
N ALA A 211 -8.36 -0.65 7.86
CA ALA A 211 -8.61 -1.76 6.93
C ALA A 211 -7.31 -2.45 6.48
N THR A 212 -6.27 -1.67 6.21
CA THR A 212 -4.95 -2.20 5.87
C THR A 212 -4.32 -2.93 7.05
N GLY A 213 -4.41 -2.38 8.26
CA GLY A 213 -3.93 -3.03 9.48
C GLY A 213 -4.62 -4.37 9.74
N ALA A 214 -5.93 -4.44 9.49
CA ALA A 214 -6.72 -5.67 9.62
C ALA A 214 -6.23 -6.78 8.68
N LEU A 215 -5.87 -6.44 7.43
CA LEU A 215 -5.30 -7.37 6.48
C LEU A 215 -3.89 -7.79 6.91
N LEU A 216 -3.03 -6.79 7.19
CA LEU A 216 -1.59 -7.01 7.33
C LEU A 216 -1.20 -7.69 8.64
N VAL A 217 -1.97 -7.56 9.72
CA VAL A 217 -1.71 -8.29 10.96
C VAL A 217 -1.82 -9.80 10.75
N THR A 218 -2.79 -10.27 9.96
CA THR A 218 -2.94 -11.70 9.64
C THR A 218 -1.90 -12.14 8.60
N PHE A 219 -1.74 -11.36 7.54
CA PHE A 219 -0.83 -11.69 6.43
C PHE A 219 0.63 -11.78 6.86
N SER A 220 1.12 -10.86 7.70
CA SER A 220 2.53 -10.81 8.08
C SER A 220 3.03 -12.06 8.81
N TYR A 221 2.15 -12.74 9.50
CA TYR A 221 2.46 -13.98 10.22
C TYR A 221 1.88 -15.22 9.55
N LEU A 222 1.30 -15.09 8.35
CA LEU A 222 0.67 -16.18 7.63
C LEU A 222 1.65 -17.32 7.33
N GLY A 223 2.88 -17.00 6.91
CA GLY A 223 3.93 -18.00 6.65
C GLY A 223 4.23 -18.85 7.89
N ALA A 224 4.53 -18.19 9.01
CA ALA A 224 4.80 -18.87 10.27
C ALA A 224 3.57 -19.63 10.81
N MET A 225 2.36 -19.08 10.63
CA MET A 225 1.13 -19.77 11.00
C MET A 225 0.94 -21.07 10.19
N LEU A 226 1.22 -21.04 8.89
CA LEU A 226 1.11 -22.20 8.01
C LEU A 226 2.08 -23.32 8.42
N THR A 227 3.31 -23.00 8.81
CA THR A 227 4.30 -24.00 9.26
C THR A 227 4.05 -24.43 10.68
N ASP A 228 4.02 -23.52 11.64
CA ASP A 228 4.10 -23.81 13.06
C ASP A 228 2.75 -24.21 13.68
N THR A 229 1.63 -23.71 13.11
CA THR A 229 0.28 -24.02 13.64
C THR A 229 -0.46 -25.02 12.76
N THR A 230 -0.42 -24.82 11.42
CA THR A 230 -1.15 -25.67 10.49
C THR A 230 -0.40 -26.97 10.19
N GLY A 231 0.94 -26.99 10.38
CA GLY A 231 1.79 -28.14 10.05
C GLY A 231 1.96 -28.36 8.54
N LEU A 232 1.82 -27.29 7.74
CA LEU A 232 2.08 -27.35 6.31
C LEU A 232 3.59 -27.47 6.06
N PRO A 233 4.06 -28.39 5.20
CA PRO A 233 5.46 -28.44 4.83
C PRO A 233 5.95 -27.10 4.28
N GLU A 234 7.12 -26.64 4.69
CA GLU A 234 7.69 -25.33 4.27
C GLU A 234 7.74 -25.16 2.75
N SER A 235 8.02 -26.24 2.01
CA SER A 235 8.06 -26.24 0.54
C SER A 235 6.73 -25.84 -0.12
N TRP A 236 5.59 -25.95 0.57
CA TRP A 236 4.29 -25.56 0.08
C TRP A 236 3.90 -24.08 0.41
N VAL A 237 4.60 -23.46 1.36
CA VAL A 237 4.34 -22.07 1.76
C VAL A 237 4.36 -21.10 0.54
N PRO A 238 5.37 -21.19 -0.37
CA PRO A 238 5.38 -20.32 -1.55
C PRO A 238 4.13 -20.48 -2.43
N ALA A 239 3.61 -21.71 -2.58
CA ALA A 239 2.41 -21.97 -3.38
C ALA A 239 1.17 -21.35 -2.74
N VAL A 240 1.03 -21.42 -1.42
CA VAL A 240 -0.08 -20.77 -0.69
C VAL A 240 0.02 -19.25 -0.79
N LEU A 241 1.23 -18.68 -0.66
CA LEU A 241 1.46 -17.23 -0.83
C LEU A 241 1.20 -16.78 -2.29
N ALA A 242 1.51 -17.62 -3.29
CA ALA A 242 1.11 -17.37 -4.67
C ALA A 242 -0.42 -17.36 -4.82
N GLY A 243 -1.10 -18.29 -4.16
CA GLY A 243 -2.57 -18.31 -4.08
C GLY A 243 -3.15 -17.04 -3.46
N TYR A 244 -2.57 -16.57 -2.33
CA TYR A 244 -2.91 -15.28 -1.74
C TYR A 244 -2.72 -14.13 -2.74
N GLY A 245 -1.60 -14.09 -3.47
CA GLY A 245 -1.34 -13.08 -4.48
C GLY A 245 -2.34 -13.12 -5.64
N ALA A 246 -2.70 -14.33 -6.10
CA ALA A 246 -3.74 -14.50 -7.12
C ALA A 246 -5.11 -14.01 -6.62
N GLY A 247 -5.46 -14.31 -5.36
CA GLY A 247 -6.64 -13.77 -4.69
C GLY A 247 -6.60 -12.24 -4.65
N ALA A 248 -5.47 -11.65 -4.28
CA ALA A 248 -5.29 -10.19 -4.25
C ALA A 248 -5.51 -9.56 -5.63
N LEU A 249 -4.97 -10.16 -6.70
CA LEU A 249 -5.19 -9.71 -8.08
C LEU A 249 -6.67 -9.74 -8.45
N LEU A 250 -7.36 -10.87 -8.18
CA LEU A 250 -8.79 -11.00 -8.44
C LEU A 250 -9.59 -9.95 -7.65
N GLY A 251 -9.23 -9.73 -6.38
CA GLY A 251 -9.84 -8.72 -5.52
C GLY A 251 -9.70 -7.32 -6.10
N ILE A 252 -8.51 -6.93 -6.54
CA ILE A 252 -8.25 -5.62 -7.18
C ILE A 252 -9.08 -5.47 -8.46
N ILE A 253 -9.15 -6.50 -9.30
CA ILE A 253 -9.91 -6.46 -10.57
C ILE A 253 -11.41 -6.30 -10.28
N VAL A 254 -11.97 -7.12 -9.39
CA VAL A 254 -13.40 -7.06 -9.04
C VAL A 254 -13.73 -5.77 -8.30
N GLY A 255 -12.92 -5.41 -7.30
CA GLY A 255 -13.04 -4.17 -6.55
C GLY A 255 -12.97 -2.94 -7.44
N GLY A 256 -12.03 -2.91 -8.41
CA GLY A 256 -11.91 -1.81 -9.37
C GLY A 256 -13.15 -1.64 -10.26
N ARG A 257 -13.72 -2.75 -10.77
CA ARG A 257 -14.93 -2.70 -11.60
C ARG A 257 -16.18 -2.28 -10.83
N THR A 258 -16.27 -2.61 -9.56
CA THR A 258 -17.43 -2.32 -8.71
C THR A 258 -17.30 -0.99 -7.95
N ALA A 259 -16.08 -0.47 -7.81
CA ALA A 259 -15.77 0.79 -7.12
C ALA A 259 -16.48 1.99 -7.74
N ASP A 260 -16.53 2.06 -9.08
CA ASP A 260 -17.14 3.20 -9.80
C ASP A 260 -18.68 3.17 -9.69
N ALA A 261 -19.28 1.98 -9.73
CA ALA A 261 -20.73 1.83 -9.71
C ALA A 261 -21.31 1.93 -8.29
N GLN A 262 -20.70 1.26 -7.32
CA GLN A 262 -21.24 1.12 -5.95
C GLN A 262 -20.11 1.13 -4.89
N PRO A 263 -19.37 2.24 -4.72
CA PRO A 263 -18.15 2.26 -3.91
C PRO A 263 -18.38 1.82 -2.46
N MET A 264 -19.44 2.29 -1.80
CA MET A 264 -19.70 1.95 -0.40
C MET A 264 -20.11 0.48 -0.24
N ARG A 265 -20.85 -0.09 -1.20
CA ARG A 265 -21.23 -1.52 -1.16
C ARG A 265 -20.00 -2.40 -1.37
N THR A 266 -19.15 -2.08 -2.33
CA THR A 266 -17.87 -2.79 -2.58
C THR A 266 -17.00 -2.77 -1.34
N LEU A 267 -16.86 -1.62 -0.69
CA LEU A 267 -16.07 -1.48 0.52
C LEU A 267 -16.66 -2.29 1.69
N THR A 268 -17.97 -2.22 1.90
CA THR A 268 -18.66 -2.99 2.95
C THR A 268 -18.47 -4.50 2.75
N ILE A 269 -18.67 -5.00 1.52
CA ILE A 269 -18.50 -6.43 1.20
C ILE A 269 -17.03 -6.85 1.39
N GLY A 270 -16.07 -6.02 0.94
CA GLY A 270 -14.65 -6.30 1.11
C GLY A 270 -14.23 -6.38 2.58
N VAL A 271 -14.65 -5.40 3.39
CA VAL A 271 -14.35 -5.39 4.84
C VAL A 271 -15.05 -6.53 5.57
N MET A 272 -16.32 -6.82 5.28
CA MET A 272 -17.02 -7.96 5.87
C MET A 272 -16.37 -9.29 5.48
N GLY A 273 -15.99 -9.45 4.20
CA GLY A 273 -15.25 -10.62 3.73
C GLY A 273 -13.91 -10.77 4.47
N LEU A 274 -13.20 -9.67 4.70
CA LEU A 274 -11.94 -9.68 5.46
C LEU A 274 -12.16 -10.12 6.92
N ILE A 275 -13.22 -9.62 7.60
CA ILE A 275 -13.57 -10.02 8.96
C ILE A 275 -13.86 -11.51 9.03
N ILE A 276 -14.74 -12.00 8.15
CA ILE A 276 -15.15 -13.41 8.13
C ILE A 276 -13.95 -14.31 7.84
N THR A 277 -13.14 -13.95 6.83
CA THR A 277 -11.95 -14.72 6.47
C THR A 277 -10.93 -14.77 7.60
N SER A 278 -10.66 -13.64 8.28
CA SER A 278 -9.74 -13.60 9.41
C SER A 278 -10.26 -14.42 10.58
N ALA A 279 -11.54 -14.33 10.92
CA ALA A 279 -12.15 -15.14 11.97
C ALA A 279 -12.11 -16.65 11.65
N LEU A 280 -12.39 -17.04 10.40
CA LEU A 280 -12.31 -18.43 9.96
C LEU A 280 -10.86 -18.94 9.97
N ILE A 281 -9.87 -18.14 9.56
CA ILE A 281 -8.45 -18.46 9.71
C ILE A 281 -8.12 -18.78 11.17
N ALA A 282 -8.56 -17.93 12.11
CA ALA A 282 -8.30 -18.13 13.52
C ALA A 282 -8.93 -19.42 14.05
N LEU A 283 -10.13 -19.77 13.60
CA LEU A 283 -10.86 -20.97 14.03
C LEU A 283 -10.35 -22.27 13.40
N THR A 284 -9.82 -22.19 12.18
CA THR A 284 -9.43 -23.36 11.38
C THR A 284 -7.92 -23.49 11.19
N ALA A 285 -7.13 -22.73 11.93
CA ALA A 285 -5.67 -22.63 11.79
C ALA A 285 -4.92 -23.96 11.79
N VAL A 286 -5.47 -24.99 12.44
CA VAL A 286 -4.88 -26.33 12.52
C VAL A 286 -5.19 -27.24 11.32
N HIS A 287 -5.99 -26.77 10.36
CA HIS A 287 -6.43 -27.58 9.22
C HIS A 287 -5.90 -27.02 7.89
N ILE A 288 -5.13 -27.81 7.16
CA ILE A 288 -4.44 -27.40 5.92
C ILE A 288 -5.44 -26.94 4.83
N ALA A 289 -6.46 -27.74 4.53
CA ALA A 289 -7.36 -27.45 3.40
C ALA A 289 -8.11 -26.10 3.53
N PRO A 290 -8.78 -25.78 4.66
CA PRO A 290 -9.40 -24.48 4.83
C PRO A 290 -8.38 -23.34 4.85
N MET A 291 -7.19 -23.54 5.44
CA MET A 291 -6.16 -22.50 5.50
C MET A 291 -5.69 -22.04 4.11
N VAL A 292 -5.50 -22.97 3.17
CA VAL A 292 -5.12 -22.64 1.78
C VAL A 292 -6.20 -21.80 1.10
N LEU A 293 -7.47 -22.22 1.21
CA LEU A 293 -8.59 -21.48 0.61
C LEU A 293 -8.80 -20.10 1.25
N LEU A 294 -8.65 -20.02 2.57
CA LEU A 294 -8.81 -18.78 3.31
C LEU A 294 -7.64 -17.81 3.08
N ALA A 295 -6.42 -18.30 2.81
CA ALA A 295 -5.32 -17.45 2.37
C ALA A 295 -5.62 -16.74 1.04
N ILE A 296 -6.20 -17.45 0.07
CA ILE A 296 -6.64 -16.85 -1.21
C ILE A 296 -7.75 -15.81 -0.96
N ALA A 297 -8.74 -16.16 -0.13
CA ALA A 297 -9.85 -15.26 0.21
C ALA A 297 -9.36 -14.01 0.97
N LEU A 298 -8.38 -14.16 1.87
CA LEU A 298 -7.74 -13.04 2.58
C LEU A 298 -7.14 -12.03 1.61
N GLY A 299 -6.42 -12.51 0.60
CA GLY A 299 -5.89 -11.67 -0.47
C GLY A 299 -7.02 -10.98 -1.25
N ALA A 300 -8.04 -11.73 -1.66
CA ALA A 300 -9.13 -11.21 -2.48
C ALA A 300 -9.93 -10.11 -1.76
N PHE A 301 -10.39 -10.35 -0.55
CA PHE A 301 -11.17 -9.36 0.20
C PHE A 301 -10.32 -8.19 0.70
N GLY A 302 -9.10 -8.44 1.16
CA GLY A 302 -8.20 -7.39 1.62
C GLY A 302 -7.84 -6.39 0.52
N PHE A 303 -7.32 -6.86 -0.60
CA PHE A 303 -6.94 -5.99 -1.72
C PHE A 303 -8.11 -5.49 -2.54
N GLY A 304 -9.26 -6.16 -2.51
CA GLY A 304 -10.50 -5.72 -3.18
C GLY A 304 -11.03 -4.38 -2.67
N THR A 305 -10.66 -3.96 -1.45
CA THR A 305 -11.01 -2.66 -0.88
C THR A 305 -10.16 -1.51 -1.43
N ASN A 306 -8.92 -1.77 -1.88
CA ASN A 306 -7.94 -0.75 -2.27
C ASN A 306 -8.42 0.22 -3.36
N PRO A 307 -9.09 -0.22 -4.46
CA PRO A 307 -9.58 0.71 -5.48
C PRO A 307 -10.55 1.75 -4.91
N VAL A 308 -11.45 1.32 -4.00
CA VAL A 308 -12.43 2.22 -3.38
C VAL A 308 -11.74 3.19 -2.41
N LEU A 309 -10.83 2.69 -1.58
CA LEU A 309 -10.08 3.51 -0.63
C LEU A 309 -9.27 4.62 -1.33
N ASN A 310 -8.67 4.30 -2.50
CA ASN A 310 -7.94 5.27 -3.30
C ASN A 310 -8.88 6.25 -4.04
N SER A 311 -9.89 5.76 -4.76
CA SER A 311 -10.79 6.62 -5.55
C SER A 311 -11.57 7.62 -4.70
N ARG A 312 -11.97 7.19 -3.49
CA ARG A 312 -12.68 8.03 -2.52
C ARG A 312 -11.88 9.27 -2.12
N VAL A 313 -10.59 9.12 -1.87
CA VAL A 313 -9.72 10.24 -1.46
C VAL A 313 -9.61 11.29 -2.58
N PHE A 314 -9.49 10.86 -3.83
CA PHE A 314 -9.50 11.77 -4.97
C PHE A 314 -10.84 12.51 -5.12
N ALA A 315 -11.96 11.83 -4.89
CA ALA A 315 -13.29 12.45 -4.95
C ALA A 315 -13.50 13.51 -3.85
N LEU A 316 -12.89 13.33 -2.67
CA LEU A 316 -12.98 14.27 -1.54
C LEU A 316 -12.04 15.48 -1.67
N ALA A 317 -11.00 15.40 -2.48
CA ALA A 317 -10.01 16.47 -2.66
C ALA A 317 -9.69 16.71 -4.15
N PRO A 318 -10.66 17.14 -4.97
CA PRO A 318 -10.43 17.39 -6.40
C PRO A 318 -9.41 18.52 -6.64
N ASP A 319 -9.34 19.49 -5.72
CA ASP A 319 -8.41 20.64 -5.82
C ASP A 319 -6.98 20.31 -5.35
N ALA A 320 -6.78 19.18 -4.68
CA ALA A 320 -5.49 18.78 -4.13
C ALA A 320 -5.21 17.27 -4.28
N PRO A 321 -5.34 16.69 -5.48
CA PRO A 321 -5.26 15.25 -5.69
C PRO A 321 -3.89 14.66 -5.29
N THR A 322 -2.81 15.41 -5.51
CA THR A 322 -1.44 14.93 -5.22
C THR A 322 -1.21 14.79 -3.71
N MET A 323 -1.59 15.81 -2.92
CA MET A 323 -1.43 15.75 -1.46
C MET A 323 -2.38 14.71 -0.85
N ALA A 324 -3.62 14.64 -1.34
CA ALA A 324 -4.59 13.66 -0.89
C ALA A 324 -4.10 12.23 -1.13
N ALA A 325 -3.51 11.94 -2.29
CA ALA A 325 -2.89 10.66 -2.60
C ALA A 325 -1.67 10.36 -1.70
N ALA A 326 -0.80 11.35 -1.47
CA ALA A 326 0.37 11.19 -0.62
C ALA A 326 -0.01 10.84 0.83
N VAL A 327 -0.99 11.56 1.41
CA VAL A 327 -1.48 11.26 2.76
C VAL A 327 -2.22 9.92 2.81
N ASN A 328 -2.93 9.53 1.75
CA ASN A 328 -3.56 8.20 1.68
C ASN A 328 -2.51 7.08 1.64
N THR A 329 -1.41 7.29 0.91
CA THR A 329 -0.26 6.35 0.94
C THR A 329 0.31 6.27 2.35
N SER A 330 0.45 7.39 3.05
CA SER A 330 0.84 7.39 4.46
C SER A 330 -0.14 6.61 5.34
N ALA A 331 -1.45 6.75 5.11
CA ALA A 331 -2.47 6.00 5.84
C ALA A 331 -2.38 4.48 5.60
N PHE A 332 -2.10 4.03 4.37
CA PHE A 332 -1.78 2.63 4.09
C PHE A 332 -0.58 2.18 4.93
N ASN A 333 0.49 2.97 4.96
CA ASN A 333 1.71 2.63 5.68
C ASN A 333 1.54 2.65 7.22
N VAL A 334 0.65 3.49 7.76
CA VAL A 334 0.23 3.38 9.17
C VAL A 334 -0.37 2.00 9.44
N GLY A 335 -1.27 1.53 8.58
CA GLY A 335 -1.85 0.19 8.71
C GLY A 335 -0.81 -0.93 8.60
N ILE A 336 0.11 -0.82 7.63
CA ILE A 336 1.22 -1.77 7.42
C ILE A 336 2.18 -1.78 8.62
N THR A 337 2.37 -0.66 9.30
CA THR A 337 3.21 -0.56 10.51
C THR A 337 2.50 -1.13 11.73
N VAL A 338 1.28 -0.65 12.00
CA VAL A 338 0.55 -0.96 13.24
C VAL A 338 0.03 -2.39 13.24
N GLY A 339 -0.42 -2.92 12.10
CA GLY A 339 -0.94 -4.29 12.00
C GLY A 339 0.07 -5.34 12.49
N PRO A 340 1.23 -5.51 11.83
CA PRO A 340 2.26 -6.46 12.25
C PRO A 340 2.77 -6.21 13.66
N TRP A 341 2.88 -4.93 14.08
CA TRP A 341 3.29 -4.59 15.44
C TRP A 341 2.31 -5.13 16.48
N LEU A 342 1.00 -4.95 16.30
CA LEU A 342 -0.03 -5.51 17.19
C LEU A 342 0.04 -7.04 17.25
N GLY A 343 0.24 -7.71 16.09
CA GLY A 343 0.46 -9.15 16.05
C GLY A 343 1.70 -9.56 16.84
N GLY A 344 2.83 -8.83 16.66
CA GLY A 344 4.06 -9.06 17.40
C GLY A 344 3.91 -8.90 18.91
N VAL A 345 3.19 -7.89 19.37
CA VAL A 345 2.89 -7.68 20.80
C VAL A 345 2.11 -8.87 21.37
N ALA A 346 1.08 -9.34 20.66
CA ALA A 346 0.30 -10.50 21.10
C ALA A 346 1.13 -11.77 21.18
N LEU A 347 1.98 -12.04 20.18
CA LEU A 347 2.87 -13.19 20.18
C LEU A 347 3.94 -13.11 21.30
N THR A 348 4.47 -11.92 21.57
CA THR A 348 5.42 -11.69 22.68
C THR A 348 4.76 -11.89 24.03
N ALA A 349 3.47 -11.62 24.15
CA ALA A 349 2.66 -11.90 25.35
C ALA A 349 2.33 -13.41 25.52
N GLY A 350 2.82 -14.28 24.63
CA GLY A 350 2.64 -15.73 24.74
C GLY A 350 1.38 -16.27 24.04
N PHE A 351 0.64 -15.43 23.30
CA PHE A 351 -0.49 -15.90 22.51
C PHE A 351 -0.01 -16.62 21.23
N GLY A 352 -0.78 -17.58 20.74
CA GLY A 352 -0.48 -18.30 19.49
C GLY A 352 -0.76 -17.46 18.23
N TYR A 353 -0.28 -17.94 17.07
CA TYR A 353 -0.44 -17.26 15.78
C TYR A 353 -1.90 -16.99 15.39
N SER A 354 -2.86 -17.85 15.80
CA SER A 354 -4.29 -17.64 15.57
C SER A 354 -4.81 -16.30 16.12
N THR A 355 -4.14 -15.77 17.17
CA THR A 355 -4.48 -14.46 17.75
C THR A 355 -4.27 -13.32 16.77
N THR A 356 -3.29 -13.42 15.86
CA THR A 356 -3.07 -12.38 14.84
C THR A 356 -4.28 -12.26 13.92
N ALA A 357 -4.94 -13.38 13.59
CA ALA A 357 -6.15 -13.39 12.78
C ALA A 357 -7.36 -12.87 13.55
N TRP A 358 -7.48 -13.12 14.86
CA TRP A 358 -8.49 -12.48 15.71
C TRP A 358 -8.33 -10.97 15.81
N ILE A 359 -7.09 -10.48 15.93
CA ILE A 359 -6.79 -9.03 15.87
C ILE A 359 -7.20 -8.47 14.50
N GLY A 360 -6.93 -9.20 13.41
CA GLY A 360 -7.38 -8.85 12.07
C GLY A 360 -8.90 -8.69 11.96
N ALA A 361 -9.66 -9.63 12.52
CA ALA A 361 -11.11 -9.56 12.58
C ALA A 361 -11.59 -8.36 13.41
N ALA A 362 -10.99 -8.09 14.57
CA ALA A 362 -11.34 -6.95 15.43
C ALA A 362 -11.05 -5.60 14.74
N LEU A 363 -9.89 -5.44 14.09
CA LEU A 363 -9.58 -4.26 13.29
C LEU A 363 -10.54 -4.13 12.08
N GLY A 364 -10.91 -5.24 11.46
CA GLY A 364 -11.93 -5.27 10.42
C GLY A 364 -13.29 -4.75 10.91
N LEU A 365 -13.73 -5.13 12.11
CA LEU A 365 -14.92 -4.58 12.75
C LEU A 365 -14.82 -3.07 12.98
N ALA A 366 -13.67 -2.59 13.46
CA ALA A 366 -13.42 -1.16 13.60
C ALA A 366 -13.50 -0.44 12.23
N ALA A 367 -12.92 -1.01 11.18
CA ALA A 367 -13.03 -0.48 9.81
C ALA A 367 -14.50 -0.45 9.35
N LEU A 368 -15.30 -1.48 9.64
CA LEU A 368 -16.72 -1.55 9.29
C LEU A 368 -17.54 -0.45 9.99
N VAL A 369 -17.24 -0.16 11.25
CA VAL A 369 -17.85 0.96 12.00
C VAL A 369 -17.53 2.30 11.30
N LEU A 370 -16.29 2.52 10.90
CA LEU A 370 -15.88 3.72 10.14
C LEU A 370 -16.62 3.82 8.80
N VAL A 371 -16.77 2.70 8.07
CA VAL A 371 -17.55 2.63 6.82
C VAL A 371 -19.01 3.02 7.06
N GLY A 372 -19.63 2.49 8.12
CA GLY A 372 -20.99 2.83 8.51
C GLY A 372 -21.14 4.31 8.87
N TRP A 373 -20.20 4.87 9.62
CA TRP A 373 -20.20 6.31 9.96
C TRP A 373 -20.11 7.17 8.70
N VAL A 374 -19.18 6.88 7.81
CA VAL A 374 -19.08 7.57 6.52
C VAL A 374 -20.37 7.50 5.72
N ALA A 375 -21.02 6.33 5.66
CA ALA A 375 -22.27 6.17 4.94
C ALA A 375 -23.40 7.04 5.52
N THR A 376 -23.45 7.17 6.86
CA THR A 376 -24.47 8.03 7.53
C THR A 376 -24.22 9.51 7.25
N LEU A 377 -22.97 9.97 7.26
CA LEU A 377 -22.64 11.36 6.93
C LEU A 377 -23.03 11.70 5.49
N GLN A 378 -22.71 10.83 4.52
CA GLN A 378 -23.10 11.05 3.12
C GLN A 378 -24.60 11.06 2.89
N ARG A 379 -25.38 10.30 3.66
CA ARG A 379 -26.87 10.35 3.59
C ARG A 379 -27.40 11.67 4.11
N ARG A 380 -26.82 12.22 5.20
CA ARG A 380 -27.21 13.51 5.77
C ARG A 380 -26.95 14.65 4.80
N ASP A 381 -25.79 14.66 4.13
CA ASP A 381 -25.44 15.69 3.13
C ASP A 381 -26.39 15.67 1.93
N ARG A 382 -26.87 14.50 1.51
CA ARG A 382 -27.89 14.34 0.44
C ARG A 382 -29.32 14.69 0.86
N SER A 383 -29.62 14.68 2.14
CA SER A 383 -30.95 14.96 2.67
C SER A 383 -31.19 16.44 2.99
N VAL A 384 -30.16 17.30 2.90
CA VAL A 384 -30.32 18.76 2.96
C VAL A 384 -30.83 19.26 1.58
N PRO A 385 -32.11 19.71 1.47
CA PRO A 385 -32.64 20.15 0.18
C PRO A 385 -31.87 21.33 -0.39
N ALA A 386 -31.65 21.33 -1.70
CA ALA A 386 -31.02 22.43 -2.49
C ALA A 386 -31.76 23.80 -2.35
N GLY A 387 -32.85 23.83 -1.61
CA GLY A 387 -33.67 25.01 -1.42
C GLY A 387 -33.06 26.15 -0.60
N ARG A 388 -31.91 25.93 0.08
CA ARG A 388 -31.21 27.03 0.78
C ARG A 388 -30.24 27.82 -0.08
N ALA A 389 -29.74 27.23 -1.17
CA ALA A 389 -28.89 27.94 -2.12
C ALA A 389 -29.70 28.91 -3.00
N ALA A 390 -30.92 28.51 -3.39
CA ALA A 390 -31.81 29.39 -4.20
C ALA A 390 -32.31 30.61 -3.40
N ALA A 391 -32.56 30.49 -2.10
CA ALA A 391 -33.01 31.62 -1.28
C ALA A 391 -31.91 32.66 -1.01
N GLY A 392 -30.62 32.29 -1.11
CA GLY A 392 -29.50 33.21 -1.00
C GLY A 392 -29.29 34.08 -2.26
N ASP A 393 -29.52 33.49 -3.43
CA ASP A 393 -29.37 34.19 -4.71
C ASP A 393 -30.57 35.13 -5.00
N GLU A 394 -31.79 34.80 -4.55
CA GLU A 394 -32.95 35.70 -4.69
C GLU A 394 -32.83 36.97 -3.82
N VAL A 395 -32.22 36.86 -2.64
CA VAL A 395 -31.96 38.03 -1.76
C VAL A 395 -30.82 38.91 -2.34
N ALA A 396 -29.85 38.33 -3.01
CA ALA A 396 -28.76 39.08 -3.64
C ALA A 396 -29.21 39.81 -4.92
N SER A 397 -30.16 39.25 -5.71
CA SER A 397 -30.67 39.87 -6.90
C SER A 397 -31.68 40.99 -6.62
N ALA A 398 -32.28 41.03 -5.41
CA ALA A 398 -33.26 42.08 -5.02
C ALA A 398 -32.62 43.40 -4.52
N THR A 399 -31.27 43.43 -4.38
CA THR A 399 -30.52 44.59 -3.88
C THR A 399 -29.69 45.34 -4.94
N GLU A 400 -29.86 45.04 -6.24
CA GLU A 400 -29.26 45.89 -7.28
C GLU A 400 -30.11 47.15 -7.46
N PRO A 401 -29.55 48.38 -7.26
CA PRO A 401 -30.27 49.61 -7.51
C PRO A 401 -30.43 49.83 -9.03
N THR A 402 -31.66 50.05 -9.48
CA THR A 402 -32.01 50.43 -10.82
C THR A 402 -31.17 51.65 -11.28
N PRO A 403 -30.51 51.63 -12.44
CA PRO A 403 -29.82 52.79 -12.95
C PRO A 403 -30.85 53.88 -13.34
N VAL A 404 -30.79 55.01 -12.66
CA VAL A 404 -31.51 56.24 -13.02
C VAL A 404 -30.89 56.77 -14.28
N GLY A 405 -31.67 56.78 -15.39
CA GLY A 405 -31.29 57.39 -16.65
C GLY A 405 -31.28 58.90 -16.55
N VAL A 406 -30.21 59.51 -17.10
CA VAL A 406 -30.17 60.88 -17.68
C VAL A 406 -29.48 60.77 -19.02
#